data_09d58ec710f4b061e6e45196ee1a2190
#
_entry.id   09d58ec710f4b061e6e45196ee1a2190
#
_cell.length_a   1.000
_cell.length_b   1.000
_cell.length_c   1.000
_cell.angle_alpha   90.00
_cell.angle_beta   90.00
_cell.angle_gamma   90.00
#
_symmetry.space_group_name_H-M   'P 1'
#
loop_
_entity.id
_entity.type
_entity.pdbx_description
1 polymer ?
#
loop_
_entity_poly.entity_id
_entity_poly.type
_entity_poly.pdbx_seq_one_letter_code
_entity_poly.pdbx_strand_id
1 'polypeptide(L)'
;MSEPRGKKTHDDMWDSGTQGLITRIAVVAALAGLLFGFDTGVISGALDYIGDAFNLGDIGKSAVVSSVLLGAVVGSIVAMAIIDRIGRRRSLIASGAVFIVGSIASAVAPGVGALDIARLLLGVAIGISAVAAPMYITEIAPAARRGQLVSFFQLMITIGILVAYVNDEAFSSNGQW
;
A
#
# COMPACT_ATOMS: atom_id res chain seq x y z
N MET A 1 48.75 1.96 35.03
CA MET A 1 47.58 1.06 35.09
C MET A 1 46.51 1.73 34.26
N SER A 2 46.47 1.40 32.98
CA SER A 2 45.57 2.03 31.97
C SER A 2 44.29 1.21 31.93
N GLU A 3 43.16 1.84 32.30
CA GLU A 3 41.84 1.25 32.14
C GLU A 3 41.58 0.85 30.68
N PRO A 4 41.08 -0.36 30.43
CA PRO A 4 40.68 -0.74 29.07
C PRO A 4 39.46 0.11 28.67
N ARG A 5 39.60 0.93 27.60
CA ARG A 5 38.48 1.57 26.93
C ARG A 5 37.40 0.52 26.69
N GLY A 6 36.28 0.65 27.37
CA GLY A 6 35.13 -0.21 27.23
C GLY A 6 34.79 -0.37 25.74
N LYS A 7 34.84 -1.60 25.24
CA LYS A 7 34.26 -1.96 23.96
C LYS A 7 32.79 -1.55 24.04
N LYS A 8 32.41 -0.52 23.28
CA LYS A 8 31.00 -0.21 23.05
C LYS A 8 30.34 -1.51 22.57
N THR A 9 29.43 -2.01 23.35
CA THR A 9 28.66 -3.20 22.98
C THR A 9 27.81 -2.86 21.73
N HIS A 10 27.49 -3.87 20.95
CA HIS A 10 26.71 -3.72 19.71
C HIS A 10 25.37 -2.98 19.94
N ASP A 11 24.87 -3.01 21.18
CA ASP A 11 23.63 -2.34 21.62
C ASP A 11 23.82 -0.83 21.88
N ASP A 12 25.03 -0.38 22.22
CA ASP A 12 25.35 1.05 22.47
C ASP A 12 25.48 1.87 21.15
N MET A 13 25.47 1.20 20.00
CA MET A 13 25.57 1.85 18.68
C MET A 13 24.22 2.34 18.11
N TRP A 14 23.14 2.09 18.81
CA TRP A 14 21.81 2.52 18.38
C TRP A 14 21.41 3.82 19.06
N ASP A 15 21.99 4.91 18.60
CA ASP A 15 21.66 6.26 19.03
C ASP A 15 20.16 6.52 18.83
N SER A 16 19.54 7.32 19.71
CA SER A 16 18.13 7.69 19.68
C SER A 16 17.66 8.19 18.29
N GLY A 17 18.56 8.78 17.51
CA GLY A 17 18.34 9.18 16.12
C GLY A 17 18.09 8.01 15.18
N THR A 18 18.81 6.93 15.32
CA THR A 18 18.66 5.71 14.48
C THR A 18 17.34 4.99 14.77
N GLN A 19 16.93 4.92 16.03
CA GLN A 19 15.65 4.32 16.42
C GLN A 19 14.47 5.13 15.88
N GLY A 20 14.52 6.46 15.97
CA GLY A 20 13.50 7.33 15.39
C GLY A 20 13.37 7.19 13.87
N LEU A 21 14.48 7.00 13.17
CA LEU A 21 14.50 6.75 11.74
C LEU A 21 13.84 5.40 11.39
N ILE A 22 14.22 4.33 12.09
CA ILE A 22 13.64 2.99 11.90
C ILE A 22 12.14 3.01 12.13
N THR A 23 11.67 3.67 13.19
CA THR A 23 10.25 3.80 13.48
C THR A 23 9.49 4.53 12.37
N ARG A 24 10.03 5.64 11.85
CA ARG A 24 9.42 6.36 10.72
C ARG A 24 9.32 5.50 9.46
N ILE A 25 10.36 4.75 9.13
CA ILE A 25 10.37 3.83 7.99
C ILE A 25 9.31 2.74 8.20
N ALA A 26 9.26 2.15 9.40
CA ALA A 26 8.30 1.12 9.74
C ALA A 26 6.85 1.63 9.63
N VAL A 27 6.56 2.84 10.10
CA VAL A 27 5.23 3.45 9.99
C VAL A 27 4.84 3.68 8.54
N VAL A 28 5.74 4.23 7.71
CA VAL A 28 5.46 4.45 6.28
C VAL A 28 5.23 3.12 5.56
N ALA A 29 6.05 2.12 5.85
CA ALA A 29 5.87 0.77 5.29
C ALA A 29 4.56 0.13 5.74
N ALA A 30 4.22 0.26 7.02
CA ALA A 30 2.97 -0.25 7.57
C ALA A 30 1.75 0.36 6.89
N LEU A 31 1.70 1.68 6.79
CA LEU A 31 0.58 2.38 6.15
C LEU A 31 0.44 2.02 4.67
N ALA A 32 1.54 2.01 3.92
CA ALA A 32 1.52 1.67 2.51
C ALA A 32 1.06 0.21 2.29
N GLY A 33 1.59 -0.73 3.08
CA GLY A 33 1.19 -2.14 3.00
C GLY A 33 -0.27 -2.35 3.38
N LEU A 34 -0.72 -1.75 4.48
CA LEU A 34 -2.08 -1.87 4.99
C LEU A 34 -3.11 -1.31 4.00
N LEU A 35 -2.86 -0.14 3.41
CA LEU A 35 -3.74 0.46 2.41
C LEU A 35 -3.84 -0.42 1.16
N PHE A 36 -2.71 -0.95 0.68
CA PHE A 36 -2.70 -1.87 -0.45
C PHE A 36 -3.53 -3.14 -0.16
N GLY A 37 -3.29 -3.75 1.01
CA GLY A 37 -4.04 -4.94 1.42
C GLY A 37 -5.53 -4.67 1.59
N PHE A 38 -5.89 -3.56 2.22
CA PHE A 38 -7.27 -3.16 2.44
C PHE A 38 -8.03 -2.96 1.12
N ASP A 39 -7.44 -2.21 0.16
CA ASP A 39 -8.07 -2.02 -1.17
C ASP A 39 -8.30 -3.35 -1.91
N THR A 40 -7.34 -4.27 -1.81
CA THR A 40 -7.46 -5.60 -2.42
C THR A 40 -8.55 -6.44 -1.77
N GLY A 41 -8.71 -6.35 -0.45
CA GLY A 41 -9.73 -7.09 0.30
C GLY A 41 -11.14 -6.55 0.08
N VAL A 42 -11.33 -5.23 0.24
CA VAL A 42 -12.63 -4.56 0.14
C VAL A 42 -13.33 -4.83 -1.18
N ILE A 43 -12.60 -4.87 -2.30
CA ILE A 43 -13.24 -5.15 -3.59
C ILE A 43 -13.86 -6.54 -3.66
N SER A 44 -13.28 -7.52 -2.94
CA SER A 44 -13.83 -8.88 -2.92
C SER A 44 -15.21 -8.92 -2.27
N GLY A 45 -15.43 -8.17 -1.18
CA GLY A 45 -16.72 -8.08 -0.51
C GLY A 45 -17.71 -7.19 -1.24
N ALA A 46 -17.25 -6.05 -1.78
CA ALA A 46 -18.10 -5.10 -2.48
C ALA A 46 -18.53 -5.56 -3.88
N LEU A 47 -17.87 -6.57 -4.47
CA LEU A 47 -18.04 -6.93 -5.88
C LEU A 47 -19.48 -7.38 -6.23
N ASP A 48 -20.14 -8.11 -5.35
CA ASP A 48 -21.50 -8.56 -5.56
C ASP A 48 -22.48 -7.41 -5.48
N TYR A 49 -22.31 -6.50 -4.51
CA TYR A 49 -23.15 -5.29 -4.38
C TYR A 49 -22.96 -4.33 -5.56
N ILE A 50 -21.72 -4.15 -6.03
CA ILE A 50 -21.41 -3.38 -7.24
C ILE A 50 -22.07 -4.04 -8.45
N GLY A 51 -22.02 -5.37 -8.53
CA GLY A 51 -22.67 -6.16 -9.57
C GLY A 51 -24.17 -5.92 -9.62
N ASP A 52 -24.84 -5.97 -8.48
CA ASP A 52 -26.28 -5.75 -8.37
C ASP A 52 -26.65 -4.28 -8.62
N ALA A 53 -25.92 -3.33 -8.08
CA ALA A 53 -26.19 -1.90 -8.24
C ALA A 53 -26.07 -1.42 -9.69
N PHE A 54 -25.16 -1.99 -10.47
CA PHE A 54 -24.91 -1.63 -11.86
C PHE A 54 -25.40 -2.67 -12.88
N ASN A 55 -26.10 -3.72 -12.44
CA ASN A 55 -26.54 -4.84 -13.27
C ASN A 55 -25.40 -5.48 -14.07
N LEU A 56 -24.26 -5.75 -13.41
CA LEU A 56 -23.10 -6.32 -14.05
C LEU A 56 -23.18 -7.85 -14.10
N GLY A 57 -22.99 -8.40 -15.30
CA GLY A 57 -22.68 -9.82 -15.43
C GLY A 57 -21.22 -10.13 -15.01
N ASP A 58 -20.85 -11.40 -15.05
CA ASP A 58 -19.52 -11.88 -14.64
C ASP A 58 -18.36 -11.17 -15.35
N ILE A 59 -18.55 -10.82 -16.63
CA ILE A 59 -17.55 -10.08 -17.41
C ILE A 59 -17.37 -8.67 -16.86
N GLY A 60 -18.45 -7.98 -16.49
CA GLY A 60 -18.38 -6.64 -15.91
C GLY A 60 -17.72 -6.64 -14.54
N LYS A 61 -18.06 -7.59 -13.67
CA LYS A 61 -17.40 -7.79 -12.38
C LYS A 61 -15.88 -8.04 -12.54
N SER A 62 -15.53 -8.90 -13.49
CA SER A 62 -14.13 -9.18 -13.82
C SER A 62 -13.38 -7.95 -14.34
N ALA A 63 -14.03 -7.08 -15.11
CA ALA A 63 -13.44 -5.84 -15.62
C ALA A 63 -13.10 -4.87 -14.47
N VAL A 64 -14.00 -4.69 -13.50
CA VAL A 64 -13.77 -3.84 -12.32
C VAL A 64 -12.56 -4.33 -11.50
N VAL A 65 -12.40 -5.63 -11.31
CA VAL A 65 -11.24 -6.20 -10.62
C VAL A 65 -9.97 -6.05 -11.45
N SER A 66 -10.05 -6.34 -12.74
CA SER A 66 -8.88 -6.31 -13.63
C SER A 66 -8.36 -4.89 -13.88
N SER A 67 -9.20 -3.86 -13.80
CA SER A 67 -8.79 -2.46 -13.99
C SER A 67 -7.71 -2.02 -13.00
N VAL A 68 -7.80 -2.42 -11.73
CA VAL A 68 -6.76 -2.15 -10.72
C VAL A 68 -5.45 -2.87 -11.07
N LEU A 69 -5.54 -4.13 -11.50
CA LEU A 69 -4.35 -4.90 -11.86
C LEU A 69 -3.62 -4.30 -13.06
N LEU A 70 -4.39 -3.87 -14.09
CA LEU A 70 -3.83 -3.15 -15.23
C LEU A 70 -3.17 -1.84 -14.81
N GLY A 71 -3.85 -1.08 -13.94
CA GLY A 71 -3.28 0.13 -13.35
C GLY A 71 -1.98 -0.15 -12.60
N ALA A 72 -1.91 -1.23 -11.80
CA ALA A 72 -0.73 -1.60 -11.05
C ALA A 72 0.45 -2.00 -11.95
N VAL A 73 0.19 -2.70 -13.05
CA VAL A 73 1.22 -3.01 -14.06
C VAL A 73 1.77 -1.71 -14.66
N VAL A 74 0.91 -0.81 -15.12
CA VAL A 74 1.32 0.49 -15.68
C VAL A 74 2.09 1.30 -14.63
N GLY A 75 1.56 1.37 -13.40
CA GLY A 75 2.18 2.06 -12.27
C GLY A 75 3.58 1.55 -11.96
N SER A 76 3.76 0.22 -11.96
CA SER A 76 5.07 -0.40 -11.70
C SER A 76 6.09 -0.10 -12.80
N ILE A 77 5.67 -0.08 -14.06
CA ILE A 77 6.56 0.25 -15.19
C ILE A 77 6.99 1.73 -15.12
N VAL A 78 6.05 2.64 -14.82
CA VAL A 78 6.31 4.07 -14.75
C VAL A 78 7.03 4.45 -13.46
N ALA A 79 6.92 3.62 -12.41
CA ALA A 79 7.53 3.85 -11.10
C ALA A 79 9.02 4.12 -11.19
N MET A 80 9.76 3.34 -11.97
CA MET A 80 11.22 3.51 -12.15
C MET A 80 11.56 4.92 -12.62
N ALA A 81 10.90 5.40 -13.68
CA ALA A 81 11.14 6.73 -14.24
C ALA A 81 10.74 7.86 -13.27
N ILE A 82 9.66 7.66 -12.50
CA ILE A 82 9.21 8.62 -11.49
C ILE A 82 10.21 8.65 -10.32
N ILE A 83 10.60 7.48 -9.81
CA ILE A 83 11.52 7.35 -8.69
C ILE A 83 12.87 7.97 -9.00
N ASP A 84 13.39 7.80 -10.22
CA ASP A 84 14.67 8.36 -10.63
C ASP A 84 14.62 9.90 -10.75
N ARG A 85 13.47 10.47 -11.13
CA ARG A 85 13.32 11.92 -11.31
C ARG A 85 13.04 12.68 -10.02
N ILE A 86 12.12 12.20 -9.19
CA ILE A 86 11.64 12.93 -8.01
C ILE A 86 12.07 12.30 -6.68
N GLY A 87 12.67 11.11 -6.72
CA GLY A 87 13.17 10.38 -5.55
C GLY A 87 12.09 9.53 -4.86
N ARG A 88 12.53 8.49 -4.14
CA ARG A 88 11.69 7.46 -3.51
C ARG A 88 10.63 8.03 -2.57
N ARG A 89 11.04 8.94 -1.67
CA ARG A 89 10.14 9.55 -0.68
C ARG A 89 9.02 10.37 -1.33
N ARG A 90 9.35 11.17 -2.34
CA ARG A 90 8.36 11.99 -3.03
C ARG A 90 7.41 11.14 -3.87
N SER A 91 7.92 10.06 -4.47
CA SER A 91 7.10 9.10 -5.21
C SER A 91 6.08 8.41 -4.30
N LEU A 92 6.47 8.03 -3.08
CA LEU A 92 5.54 7.46 -2.08
C LEU A 92 4.46 8.46 -1.66
N ILE A 93 4.81 9.72 -1.42
CA ILE A 93 3.84 10.76 -1.06
C ILE A 93 2.89 11.01 -2.24
N ALA A 94 3.40 11.10 -3.45
CA ALA A 94 2.60 11.29 -4.66
C ALA A 94 1.65 10.10 -4.89
N SER A 95 2.12 8.86 -4.75
CA SER A 95 1.27 7.67 -4.88
C SER A 95 0.18 7.65 -3.81
N GLY A 96 0.49 8.04 -2.57
CA GLY A 96 -0.51 8.17 -1.51
C GLY A 96 -1.58 9.22 -1.83
N ALA A 97 -1.22 10.37 -2.40
CA ALA A 97 -2.17 11.39 -2.83
C ALA A 97 -3.06 10.89 -3.98
N VAL A 98 -2.48 10.22 -4.98
CA VAL A 98 -3.26 9.60 -6.08
C VAL A 98 -4.18 8.51 -5.54
N PHE A 99 -3.74 7.72 -4.55
CA PHE A 99 -4.57 6.71 -3.89
C PHE A 99 -5.80 7.33 -3.23
N ILE A 100 -5.62 8.43 -2.46
CA ILE A 100 -6.74 9.13 -1.81
C ILE A 100 -7.73 9.65 -2.85
N VAL A 101 -7.24 10.29 -3.92
CA VAL A 101 -8.10 10.80 -4.99
C VAL A 101 -8.84 9.66 -5.69
N GLY A 102 -8.16 8.57 -5.99
CA GLY A 102 -8.76 7.38 -6.61
C GLY A 102 -9.80 6.71 -5.72
N SER A 103 -9.58 6.64 -4.41
CA SER A 103 -10.54 6.08 -3.44
C SER A 103 -11.80 6.94 -3.37
N ILE A 104 -11.66 8.27 -3.28
CA ILE A 104 -12.82 9.18 -3.28
C ILE A 104 -13.57 9.08 -4.62
N ALA A 105 -12.85 9.07 -5.75
CA ALA A 105 -13.46 8.94 -7.06
C ALA A 105 -14.22 7.61 -7.22
N SER A 106 -13.71 6.51 -6.67
CA SER A 106 -14.40 5.21 -6.65
C SER A 106 -15.68 5.25 -5.82
N ALA A 107 -15.63 5.93 -4.66
CA ALA A 107 -16.79 6.04 -3.76
C ALA A 107 -17.95 6.88 -4.35
N VAL A 108 -17.65 7.88 -5.19
CA VAL A 108 -18.66 8.77 -5.80
C VAL A 108 -18.93 8.43 -7.28
N ALA A 109 -18.45 7.29 -7.77
CA ALA A 109 -18.55 6.92 -9.18
C ALA A 109 -20.03 6.80 -9.62
N PRO A 110 -20.49 7.57 -10.60
CA PRO A 110 -21.89 7.55 -11.05
C PRO A 110 -22.24 6.36 -11.95
N GLY A 111 -21.24 5.55 -12.31
CA GLY A 111 -21.42 4.40 -13.20
C GLY A 111 -20.13 3.60 -13.35
N VAL A 112 -20.26 2.43 -13.98
CA VAL A 112 -19.17 1.44 -14.11
C VAL A 112 -17.92 2.02 -14.77
N GLY A 113 -18.06 2.77 -15.85
CA GLY A 113 -16.91 3.34 -16.55
C GLY A 113 -16.13 4.34 -15.70
N ALA A 114 -16.81 5.14 -14.85
CA ALA A 114 -16.17 6.03 -13.91
C ALA A 114 -15.47 5.24 -12.79
N LEU A 115 -16.09 4.15 -12.32
CA LEU A 115 -15.52 3.24 -11.35
C LEU A 115 -14.25 2.58 -11.89
N ASP A 116 -14.27 2.08 -13.12
CA ASP A 116 -13.12 1.44 -13.77
C ASP A 116 -11.93 2.41 -13.90
N ILE A 117 -12.19 3.66 -14.29
CA ILE A 117 -11.15 4.70 -14.37
C ILE A 117 -10.58 5.00 -12.98
N ALA A 118 -11.44 5.14 -11.97
CA ALA A 118 -10.99 5.38 -10.60
C ALA A 118 -10.17 4.19 -10.06
N ARG A 119 -10.58 2.96 -10.36
CA ARG A 119 -9.85 1.73 -10.03
C ARG A 119 -8.51 1.63 -10.74
N LEU A 120 -8.44 2.03 -11.99
CA LEU A 120 -7.19 2.09 -12.74
C LEU A 120 -6.22 3.10 -12.11
N LEU A 121 -6.71 4.28 -11.68
CA LEU A 121 -5.89 5.25 -10.95
C LEU A 121 -5.38 4.71 -9.61
N LEU A 122 -6.23 4.02 -8.84
CA LEU A 122 -5.82 3.31 -7.63
C LEU A 122 -4.71 2.29 -7.93
N GLY A 123 -4.89 1.51 -8.99
CA GLY A 123 -3.88 0.56 -9.44
C GLY A 123 -2.54 1.22 -9.73
N VAL A 124 -2.53 2.34 -10.46
CA VAL A 124 -1.28 3.09 -10.73
C VAL A 124 -0.60 3.52 -9.43
N ALA A 125 -1.35 4.04 -8.46
CA ALA A 125 -0.82 4.42 -7.15
C ALA A 125 -0.23 3.22 -6.40
N ILE A 126 -0.94 2.09 -6.40
CA ILE A 126 -0.51 0.82 -5.83
C ILE A 126 0.79 0.34 -6.50
N GLY A 127 0.84 0.33 -7.83
CA GLY A 127 2.01 -0.09 -8.58
C GLY A 127 3.26 0.75 -8.29
N ILE A 128 3.11 2.07 -8.21
CA ILE A 128 4.21 2.97 -7.84
C ILE A 128 4.67 2.68 -6.40
N SER A 129 3.75 2.55 -5.45
CA SER A 129 4.11 2.31 -4.05
C SER A 129 4.70 0.93 -3.81
N ALA A 130 4.27 -0.10 -4.53
CA ALA A 130 4.80 -1.45 -4.44
C ALA A 130 6.29 -1.55 -4.83
N VAL A 131 6.74 -0.68 -5.75
CA VAL A 131 8.16 -0.56 -6.13
C VAL A 131 8.89 0.41 -5.17
N ALA A 132 8.32 1.58 -4.92
CA ALA A 132 8.98 2.64 -4.17
C ALA A 132 9.16 2.30 -2.67
N ALA A 133 8.20 1.59 -2.04
CA ALA A 133 8.26 1.31 -0.61
C ALA A 133 9.41 0.36 -0.22
N PRO A 134 9.58 -0.82 -0.85
CA PRO A 134 10.73 -1.67 -0.57
C PRO A 134 12.07 -1.01 -0.89
N MET A 135 12.16 -0.24 -1.99
CA MET A 135 13.36 0.50 -2.34
C MET A 135 13.72 1.54 -1.27
N TYR A 136 12.74 2.32 -0.81
CA TYR A 136 12.93 3.30 0.25
C TYR A 136 13.41 2.64 1.55
N ILE A 137 12.78 1.52 1.92
CA ILE A 137 13.17 0.74 3.11
C ILE A 137 14.62 0.26 2.99
N THR A 138 14.99 -0.34 1.87
CA THR A 138 16.32 -0.92 1.68
C THR A 138 17.44 0.12 1.60
N GLU A 139 17.15 1.34 1.15
CA GLU A 139 18.14 2.42 1.08
C GLU A 139 18.41 3.07 2.45
N ILE A 140 17.38 3.23 3.27
CA ILE A 140 17.48 4.00 4.52
C ILE A 140 17.69 3.10 5.73
N ALA A 141 17.14 1.88 5.69
CA ALA A 141 17.24 0.96 6.83
C ALA A 141 18.66 0.44 7.03
N PRO A 142 19.10 0.32 8.32
CA PRO A 142 20.34 -0.36 8.65
C PRO A 142 20.36 -1.79 8.09
N ALA A 143 21.52 -2.23 7.58
CA ALA A 143 21.68 -3.52 6.93
C ALA A 143 21.11 -4.71 7.75
N ALA A 144 21.30 -4.67 9.09
CA ALA A 144 20.82 -5.71 9.99
C ALA A 144 19.28 -5.79 10.09
N ARG A 145 18.53 -4.75 9.71
CA ARG A 145 17.07 -4.68 9.84
C ARG A 145 16.31 -4.56 8.53
N ARG A 146 16.99 -4.48 7.40
CA ARG A 146 16.36 -4.33 6.06
C ARG A 146 15.34 -5.43 5.79
N GLY A 147 15.74 -6.70 5.97
CA GLY A 147 14.86 -7.83 5.76
C GLY A 147 13.62 -7.81 6.66
N GLN A 148 13.81 -7.45 7.92
CA GLN A 148 12.74 -7.32 8.90
C GLN A 148 11.68 -6.28 8.47
N LEU A 149 12.11 -5.10 8.01
CA LEU A 149 11.23 -4.02 7.60
C LEU A 149 10.51 -4.32 6.28
N VAL A 150 11.17 -5.01 5.34
CA VAL A 150 10.53 -5.48 4.10
C VAL A 150 9.48 -6.57 4.42
N SER A 151 9.80 -7.51 5.31
CA SER A 151 8.82 -8.51 5.77
C SER A 151 7.65 -7.88 6.51
N PHE A 152 7.91 -6.81 7.27
CA PHE A 152 6.87 -6.06 7.97
C PHE A 152 5.91 -5.36 6.99
N PHE A 153 6.42 -4.78 5.89
CA PHE A 153 5.59 -4.25 4.81
C PHE A 153 4.66 -5.34 4.24
N GLN A 154 5.19 -6.53 3.95
CA GLN A 154 4.40 -7.65 3.45
C GLN A 154 3.36 -8.15 4.46
N LEU A 155 3.73 -8.19 5.75
CA LEU A 155 2.80 -8.54 6.83
C LEU A 155 1.64 -7.54 6.90
N MET A 156 1.91 -6.24 6.73
CA MET A 156 0.87 -5.21 6.74
C MET A 156 -0.10 -5.34 5.57
N ILE A 157 0.34 -5.80 4.40
CA ILE A 157 -0.57 -6.15 3.29
C ILE A 157 -1.55 -7.24 3.73
N THR A 158 -1.05 -8.31 4.32
CA THR A 158 -1.88 -9.43 4.80
C THR A 158 -2.87 -8.98 5.88
N ILE A 159 -2.43 -8.14 6.82
CA ILE A 159 -3.30 -7.56 7.85
C ILE A 159 -4.34 -6.65 7.21
N GLY A 160 -3.99 -5.85 6.20
CA GLY A 160 -4.91 -5.01 5.46
C GLY A 160 -6.04 -5.82 4.81
N ILE A 161 -5.70 -6.92 4.15
CA ILE A 161 -6.68 -7.85 3.56
C ILE A 161 -7.60 -8.42 4.65
N LEU A 162 -7.04 -8.86 5.77
CA LEU A 162 -7.83 -9.40 6.88
C LEU A 162 -8.80 -8.36 7.44
N VAL A 163 -8.33 -7.12 7.65
CA VAL A 163 -9.17 -6.01 8.14
C VAL A 163 -10.29 -5.70 7.14
N ALA A 164 -10.01 -5.75 5.85
CA ALA A 164 -11.02 -5.56 4.81
C ALA A 164 -12.11 -6.63 4.89
N TYR A 165 -11.76 -7.91 4.99
CA TYR A 165 -12.75 -9.00 5.12
C TYR A 165 -13.62 -8.88 6.38
N VAL A 166 -13.02 -8.49 7.52
CA VAL A 166 -13.78 -8.26 8.76
C VAL A 166 -14.74 -7.07 8.59
N ASN A 167 -14.29 -6.03 7.90
CA ASN A 167 -15.12 -4.87 7.59
C ASN A 167 -16.27 -5.22 6.65
N ASP A 168 -16.01 -5.99 5.58
CA ASP A 168 -17.01 -6.44 4.62
C ASP A 168 -18.09 -7.29 5.29
N GLU A 169 -17.70 -8.21 6.18
CA GLU A 169 -18.64 -9.03 6.96
C GLU A 169 -19.50 -8.17 7.90
N ALA A 170 -18.92 -7.18 8.56
CA ALA A 170 -19.63 -6.27 9.45
C ALA A 170 -20.68 -5.42 8.71
N PHE A 171 -20.38 -4.97 7.49
CA PHE A 171 -21.31 -4.20 6.66
C PHE A 171 -22.38 -5.11 6.03
N SER A 172 -22.00 -6.28 5.56
CA SER A 172 -22.91 -7.28 5.01
C SER A 172 -23.98 -7.70 6.04
N SER A 173 -23.57 -7.94 7.28
CA SER A 173 -24.51 -8.33 8.35
C SER A 173 -25.50 -7.24 8.74
N ASN A 174 -25.16 -5.96 8.52
CA ASN A 174 -26.02 -4.80 8.83
C ASN A 174 -26.86 -4.34 7.64
N GLY A 175 -26.71 -4.93 6.46
CA GLY A 175 -27.44 -4.56 5.24
C GLY A 175 -27.14 -3.12 4.76
N GLN A 176 -25.97 -2.59 5.06
CA GLN A 176 -25.57 -1.20 4.81
C GLN A 176 -24.50 -1.09 3.70
N TRP A 177 -24.75 -1.75 2.59
CA TRP A 177 -23.93 -1.55 1.39
C TRP A 177 -24.58 -0.59 0.41
#